data_bf6d54841f014bdfe301416bb441d9bc
#
_entry.id   bf6d54841f014bdfe301416bb441d9bc
#
_cell.length_a   1.000
_cell.length_b   1.000
_cell.length_c   1.000
_cell.angle_alpha   90.00
_cell.angle_beta   90.00
_cell.angle_gamma   90.00
#
_symmetry.space_group_name_H-M   'P 1'
#
loop_
_entity.id
_entity.type
_entity.pdbx_description
1 polymer ?
#
loop_
_entity_poly.entity_id
_entity_poly.type
_entity_poly.pdbx_seq_one_letter_code
_entity_poly.pdbx_strand_id
1 'polypeptide(L)'
;MRTHDDQMIIRVPGSIANLGPGFDTLAVAVQLYLTLRVRPAEGEGNLRFEFVNQHLEGENYIERSFRHIAARHNFPIPSLDIQVESDIPMKGGLGSSAAATVAGLRLFEAVAGALDEQELLTTACELEGHPDNIAAALLGGLTVSCEVPGALRVLRATWPESLAIVVVTPELHLATTASRAVLPEMISRGDAIFNVQRVAFLLEALRSADFVLLREALEDRLHQPYRAAIVPGLKEALELRHPSLLGVCLSGAGPSIVAMAQQHLDEITALLSEIYIRKSIPFRIRTLQVHPTHGKQSALHARTCCVESSTGWPA
;
A
#
# COMPACT_ATOMS: atom_id res chain seq x y z
N MET A 1 -26.62 31.73 -0.37
CA MET A 1 -26.70 30.53 -1.23
C MET A 1 -25.27 30.02 -1.38
N ARG A 2 -24.89 28.97 -0.60
CA ARG A 2 -23.58 28.30 -0.79
C ARG A 2 -23.72 27.45 -2.04
N THR A 3 -22.82 27.65 -2.99
CA THR A 3 -22.79 26.90 -4.24
C THR A 3 -22.42 25.45 -3.97
N HIS A 4 -23.00 24.53 -4.73
CA HIS A 4 -22.87 23.06 -4.61
C HIS A 4 -21.44 22.50 -4.89
N ASP A 5 -20.40 23.35 -4.89
CA ASP A 5 -19.08 23.06 -5.48
C ASP A 5 -17.92 22.94 -4.48
N ASP A 6 -18.17 23.06 -3.17
CA ASP A 6 -17.10 22.94 -2.16
C ASP A 6 -16.90 21.48 -1.70
N GLN A 7 -16.56 20.60 -2.64
CA GLN A 7 -16.18 19.21 -2.34
C GLN A 7 -14.66 19.05 -2.39
N MET A 8 -14.07 18.60 -1.30
CA MET A 8 -12.67 18.23 -1.23
C MET A 8 -12.51 16.73 -1.55
N ILE A 9 -11.50 16.39 -2.36
CA ILE A 9 -11.20 15.01 -2.74
C ILE A 9 -9.80 14.65 -2.24
N ILE A 10 -9.71 13.55 -1.50
CA ILE A 10 -8.46 12.97 -1.01
C ILE A 10 -8.32 11.58 -1.61
N ARG A 11 -7.20 11.29 -2.28
CA ARG A 11 -6.92 9.98 -2.86
C ARG A 11 -5.63 9.43 -2.28
N VAL A 12 -5.69 8.21 -1.78
CA VAL A 12 -4.53 7.50 -1.22
C VAL A 12 -4.34 6.19 -1.95
N PRO A 13 -3.14 5.90 -2.46
CA PRO A 13 -2.88 4.66 -3.20
C PRO A 13 -2.80 3.45 -2.27
N GLY A 14 -3.15 2.29 -2.81
CA GLY A 14 -2.78 1.00 -2.24
C GLY A 14 -1.30 0.71 -2.45
N SER A 15 -0.82 -0.38 -1.86
CA SER A 15 0.60 -0.74 -1.90
C SER A 15 0.83 -2.24 -1.93
N ILE A 16 1.92 -2.63 -2.56
CA ILE A 16 2.49 -3.98 -2.55
C ILE A 16 3.71 -3.94 -1.66
N ALA A 17 3.65 -4.61 -0.53
CA ALA A 17 4.73 -4.63 0.46
C ALA A 17 5.58 -5.89 0.35
N ASN A 18 6.76 -5.84 0.95
CA ASN A 18 7.80 -6.87 1.02
C ASN A 18 8.55 -7.11 -0.29
N LEU A 19 7.88 -7.16 -1.44
CA LEU A 19 8.51 -7.42 -2.73
C LEU A 19 9.50 -8.61 -2.69
N GLY A 20 9.05 -9.75 -2.16
CA GLY A 20 9.92 -10.91 -1.91
C GLY A 20 10.79 -10.70 -0.67
N PRO A 21 12.11 -10.50 -0.79
CA PRO A 21 13.03 -10.53 0.35
C PRO A 21 12.99 -9.30 1.26
N GLY A 22 12.31 -8.22 0.86
CA GLY A 22 12.29 -6.95 1.59
C GLY A 22 11.23 -6.88 2.70
N PHE A 23 11.10 -7.93 3.49
CA PHE A 23 10.14 -8.06 4.59
C PHE A 23 10.19 -6.83 5.54
N ASP A 24 9.00 -6.20 5.79
CA ASP A 24 8.82 -5.00 6.60
C ASP A 24 9.73 -3.81 6.20
N THR A 25 10.28 -3.82 4.98
CA THR A 25 11.26 -2.82 4.50
C THR A 25 10.86 -2.21 3.17
N LEU A 26 10.44 -3.02 2.20
CA LEU A 26 10.17 -2.57 0.84
C LEU A 26 8.67 -2.51 0.57
N ALA A 27 8.22 -1.43 -0.07
CA ALA A 27 6.89 -1.38 -0.64
C ALA A 27 6.84 -0.49 -1.89
N VAL A 28 5.90 -0.79 -2.77
CA VAL A 28 5.60 0.04 -3.94
C VAL A 28 4.14 0.45 -3.94
N ALA A 29 3.87 1.73 -4.12
CA ALA A 29 2.52 2.27 -4.26
C ALA A 29 1.96 1.93 -5.64
N VAL A 30 0.69 1.53 -5.71
CA VAL A 30 0.03 1.12 -6.94
C VAL A 30 -1.24 1.93 -7.19
N GLN A 31 -1.64 2.05 -8.47
CA GLN A 31 -2.81 2.80 -8.89
C GLN A 31 -4.12 2.03 -8.60
N LEU A 32 -4.32 1.72 -7.33
CA LEU A 32 -5.59 1.34 -6.72
C LEU A 32 -5.81 2.34 -5.59
N TYR A 33 -6.98 2.95 -5.50
CA TYR A 33 -7.15 4.09 -4.61
C TYR A 33 -8.26 3.88 -3.59
N LEU A 34 -8.01 4.41 -2.39
CA LEU A 34 -9.02 4.82 -1.45
C LEU A 34 -9.28 6.31 -1.68
N THR A 35 -10.53 6.68 -1.92
CA THR A 35 -10.94 8.06 -2.22
C THR A 35 -11.92 8.54 -1.17
N LEU A 36 -11.63 9.68 -0.55
CA LEU A 36 -12.56 10.42 0.30
C LEU A 36 -13.13 11.60 -0.49
N ARG A 37 -14.45 11.73 -0.48
CA ARG A 37 -15.16 12.92 -0.93
C ARG A 37 -15.75 13.60 0.30
N VAL A 38 -15.22 14.77 0.63
CA VAL A 38 -15.48 15.44 1.90
C VAL A 38 -16.25 16.73 1.67
N ARG A 39 -17.27 16.97 2.49
CA ARG A 39 -18.05 18.21 2.50
C ARG A 39 -18.22 18.68 3.94
N PRO A 40 -18.25 20.00 4.18
CA PRO A 40 -18.68 20.53 5.46
C PRO A 40 -20.11 20.07 5.79
N ALA A 41 -20.32 19.75 7.07
CA ALA A 41 -21.64 19.37 7.58
C ALA A 41 -22.09 20.35 8.67
N GLU A 42 -23.38 20.35 8.95
CA GLU A 42 -23.94 21.11 10.08
C GLU A 42 -23.79 20.33 11.38
N GLY A 43 -23.64 21.05 12.49
CA GLY A 43 -23.48 20.49 13.84
C GLY A 43 -22.08 20.74 14.41
N GLU A 44 -21.82 20.22 15.60
CA GLU A 44 -20.53 20.35 16.29
C GLU A 44 -19.82 19.01 16.38
N GLY A 45 -18.58 18.95 15.89
CA GLY A 45 -17.64 17.87 16.15
C GLY A 45 -18.06 16.48 15.64
N ASN A 46 -18.76 16.38 14.52
CA ASN A 46 -19.30 15.12 14.02
C ASN A 46 -18.70 14.72 12.64
N LEU A 47 -18.02 13.58 12.58
CA LEU A 47 -17.55 12.96 11.35
C LEU A 47 -18.53 11.86 10.93
N ARG A 48 -19.24 12.08 9.84
CA ARG A 48 -20.21 11.11 9.28
C ARG A 48 -19.58 10.42 8.07
N PHE A 49 -19.46 9.10 8.15
CA PHE A 49 -18.87 8.27 7.09
C PHE A 49 -19.95 7.49 6.34
N GLU A 50 -19.92 7.56 5.01
CA GLU A 50 -20.70 6.74 4.10
C GLU A 50 -19.74 5.89 3.25
N PHE A 51 -19.78 4.58 3.42
CA PHE A 51 -18.98 3.64 2.63
C PHE A 51 -19.79 3.17 1.41
N VAL A 52 -19.36 3.55 0.20
CA VAL A 52 -20.15 3.38 -1.03
C VAL A 52 -20.06 1.97 -1.60
N ASN A 53 -18.87 1.42 -1.71
CA ASN A 53 -18.62 0.17 -2.44
C ASN A 53 -17.98 -0.94 -1.59
N GLN A 54 -17.81 -0.69 -0.31
CA GLN A 54 -17.30 -1.67 0.67
C GLN A 54 -18.10 -1.53 1.97
N HIS A 55 -18.25 -2.63 2.68
CA HIS A 55 -18.82 -2.61 4.02
C HIS A 55 -17.70 -2.55 5.05
N LEU A 56 -17.76 -1.58 5.96
CA LEU A 56 -16.78 -1.47 7.03
C LEU A 56 -17.03 -2.57 8.07
N GLU A 57 -16.05 -3.44 8.24
CA GLU A 57 -16.03 -4.42 9.33
C GLU A 57 -15.00 -4.00 10.38
N GLY A 58 -15.45 -3.66 11.58
CA GLY A 58 -14.58 -3.29 12.70
C GLY A 58 -14.27 -1.79 12.78
N GLU A 59 -13.05 -1.46 13.16
CA GLU A 59 -12.62 -0.09 13.43
C GLU A 59 -12.46 0.74 12.15
N ASN A 60 -12.93 1.99 12.18
CA ASN A 60 -12.70 2.95 11.10
C ASN A 60 -11.31 3.60 11.25
N TYR A 61 -10.32 3.08 10.53
CA TYR A 61 -8.95 3.59 10.58
C TYR A 61 -8.81 5.04 10.08
N ILE A 62 -9.70 5.51 9.18
CA ILE A 62 -9.72 6.91 8.73
C ILE A 62 -10.07 7.82 9.90
N GLU A 63 -11.14 7.50 10.62
CA GLU A 63 -11.57 8.26 11.77
C GLU A 63 -10.55 8.18 12.91
N ARG A 64 -10.02 6.98 13.19
CA ARG A 64 -9.01 6.77 14.23
C ARG A 64 -7.79 7.65 14.01
N SER A 65 -7.22 7.63 12.82
CA SER A 65 -6.01 8.40 12.51
C SER A 65 -6.27 9.91 12.50
N PHE A 66 -7.40 10.36 11.97
CA PHE A 66 -7.81 11.76 12.05
C PHE A 66 -7.94 12.24 13.50
N ARG A 67 -8.68 11.50 14.33
CA ARG A 67 -8.86 11.87 15.76
C ARG A 67 -7.56 11.82 16.54
N HIS A 68 -6.68 10.87 16.24
CA HIS A 68 -5.38 10.77 16.89
C HIS A 68 -4.51 12.00 16.64
N ILE A 69 -4.37 12.44 15.38
CA ILE A 69 -3.56 13.61 15.05
C ILE A 69 -4.23 14.92 15.50
N ALA A 70 -5.54 15.01 15.41
CA ALA A 70 -6.30 16.16 15.93
C ALA A 70 -6.09 16.35 17.43
N ALA A 71 -6.11 15.27 18.21
CA ALA A 71 -5.83 15.31 19.65
C ALA A 71 -4.38 15.77 19.94
N ARG A 72 -3.39 15.28 19.17
CA ARG A 72 -1.98 15.68 19.29
C ARG A 72 -1.78 17.18 19.07
N HIS A 73 -2.54 17.78 18.14
CA HIS A 73 -2.50 19.21 17.82
C HIS A 73 -3.52 20.07 18.57
N ASN A 74 -4.29 19.52 19.51
CA ASN A 74 -5.42 20.19 20.17
C ASN A 74 -6.40 20.84 19.18
N PHE A 75 -6.57 20.23 18.01
CA PHE A 75 -7.43 20.71 16.95
C PHE A 75 -8.90 20.28 17.19
N PRO A 76 -9.88 21.21 17.16
CA PRO A 76 -11.27 20.86 17.36
C PRO A 76 -11.77 19.99 16.17
N ILE A 77 -12.55 18.96 16.49
CA ILE A 77 -13.11 18.09 15.44
C ILE A 77 -14.17 18.88 14.66
N PRO A 78 -14.00 19.05 13.34
CA PRO A 78 -15.01 19.71 12.51
C PRO A 78 -16.21 18.78 12.26
N SER A 79 -17.31 19.35 11.79
CA SER A 79 -18.43 18.54 11.28
C SER A 79 -18.26 18.32 9.79
N LEU A 80 -18.12 17.04 9.39
CA LEU A 80 -17.85 16.64 8.01
C LEU A 80 -18.75 15.48 7.59
N ASP A 81 -19.23 15.53 6.34
CA ASP A 81 -19.79 14.40 5.62
C ASP A 81 -18.70 13.83 4.70
N ILE A 82 -18.37 12.57 4.89
CA ILE A 82 -17.24 11.90 4.26
C ILE A 82 -17.77 10.65 3.54
N GLN A 83 -17.78 10.72 2.21
CA GLN A 83 -18.06 9.55 1.38
C GLN A 83 -16.77 8.82 1.08
N VAL A 84 -16.73 7.51 1.35
CA VAL A 84 -15.57 6.65 1.20
C VAL A 84 -15.80 5.65 0.08
N GLU A 85 -14.94 5.69 -0.93
CA GLU A 85 -14.91 4.74 -2.03
C GLU A 85 -13.52 4.10 -2.11
N SER A 86 -13.41 2.78 -2.26
CA SER A 86 -12.12 2.11 -2.31
C SER A 86 -12.08 1.03 -3.38
N ASP A 87 -11.07 1.12 -4.27
CA ASP A 87 -10.71 0.06 -5.22
C ASP A 87 -9.77 -0.98 -4.58
N ILE A 88 -9.22 -0.67 -3.40
CA ILE A 88 -8.28 -1.53 -2.68
C ILE A 88 -9.08 -2.63 -1.97
N PRO A 89 -8.87 -3.92 -2.29
CA PRO A 89 -9.59 -4.99 -1.62
C PRO A 89 -9.24 -5.05 -0.13
N MET A 90 -10.28 -5.10 0.73
CA MET A 90 -10.07 -5.28 2.16
C MET A 90 -9.47 -6.66 2.44
N LYS A 91 -8.50 -6.72 3.37
CA LYS A 91 -7.78 -7.96 3.74
C LYS A 91 -7.15 -8.69 2.55
N GLY A 92 -6.91 -7.97 1.43
CA GLY A 92 -6.33 -8.51 0.20
C GLY A 92 -4.80 -8.48 0.15
N GLY A 93 -4.12 -7.93 1.16
CA GLY A 93 -2.65 -7.77 1.14
C GLY A 93 -2.17 -6.60 0.26
N LEU A 94 -3.05 -5.65 -0.08
CA LEU A 94 -2.74 -4.49 -0.92
C LEU A 94 -2.77 -3.16 -0.16
N GLY A 95 -2.46 -3.18 1.14
CA GLY A 95 -2.27 -1.98 1.95
C GLY A 95 -3.55 -1.20 2.29
N SER A 96 -4.73 -1.87 2.35
CA SER A 96 -6.01 -1.18 2.62
C SER A 96 -6.03 -0.47 3.98
N SER A 97 -5.49 -1.07 5.04
CA SER A 97 -5.39 -0.48 6.38
C SER A 97 -4.48 0.76 6.36
N ALA A 98 -3.29 0.63 5.79
CA ALA A 98 -2.34 1.73 5.65
C ALA A 98 -2.91 2.89 4.83
N ALA A 99 -3.61 2.58 3.72
CA ALA A 99 -4.27 3.60 2.92
C ALA A 99 -5.37 4.33 3.73
N ALA A 100 -6.15 3.62 4.56
CA ALA A 100 -7.15 4.23 5.42
C ALA A 100 -6.52 5.11 6.52
N THR A 101 -5.45 4.64 7.16
CA THR A 101 -4.70 5.42 8.15
C THR A 101 -4.12 6.70 7.54
N VAL A 102 -3.48 6.59 6.37
CA VAL A 102 -2.94 7.77 5.64
C VAL A 102 -4.07 8.71 5.20
N ALA A 103 -5.22 8.18 4.76
CA ALA A 103 -6.36 8.99 4.35
C ALA A 103 -6.89 9.88 5.49
N GLY A 104 -6.94 9.36 6.73
CA GLY A 104 -7.34 10.16 7.88
C GLY A 104 -6.32 11.25 8.24
N LEU A 105 -5.02 10.99 8.11
CA LEU A 105 -3.98 12.01 8.29
C LEU A 105 -4.05 13.09 7.19
N ARG A 106 -4.27 12.70 5.93
CA ARG A 106 -4.47 13.63 4.82
C ARG A 106 -5.75 14.45 4.97
N LEU A 107 -6.81 13.85 5.54
CA LEU A 107 -8.03 14.57 5.90
C LEU A 107 -7.73 15.66 6.94
N PHE A 108 -6.91 15.35 7.94
CA PHE A 108 -6.49 16.35 8.92
C PHE A 108 -5.70 17.48 8.26
N GLU A 109 -4.70 17.19 7.42
CA GLU A 109 -3.95 18.24 6.69
C GLU A 109 -4.87 19.15 5.87
N ALA A 110 -5.89 18.56 5.26
CA ALA A 110 -6.81 19.28 4.40
C ALA A 110 -7.70 20.29 5.16
N VAL A 111 -7.98 20.05 6.45
CA VAL A 111 -8.80 20.94 7.28
C VAL A 111 -8.00 21.80 8.26
N ALA A 112 -6.84 21.34 8.70
CA ALA A 112 -6.02 22.01 9.71
C ALA A 112 -4.77 22.68 9.15
N GLY A 113 -4.32 22.26 7.95
CA GLY A 113 -3.09 22.72 7.30
C GLY A 113 -2.03 21.62 7.22
N ALA A 114 -1.05 21.84 6.35
CA ALA A 114 0.01 20.88 6.05
C ALA A 114 0.87 20.57 7.29
N LEU A 115 1.17 19.26 7.44
CA LEU A 115 2.09 18.75 8.45
C LEU A 115 3.46 18.45 7.86
N ASP A 116 4.45 18.29 8.74
CA ASP A 116 5.76 17.79 8.33
C ASP A 116 5.68 16.31 7.89
N GLU A 117 6.37 15.97 6.80
CA GLU A 117 6.39 14.61 6.26
C GLU A 117 6.86 13.58 7.30
N GLN A 118 7.86 13.97 8.12
CA GLN A 118 8.38 13.07 9.17
C GLN A 118 7.34 12.83 10.27
N GLU A 119 6.54 13.84 10.61
CA GLU A 119 5.46 13.71 11.57
C GLU A 119 4.36 12.78 11.05
N LEU A 120 3.97 12.93 9.78
CA LEU A 120 3.00 12.06 9.13
C LEU A 120 3.47 10.60 9.11
N LEU A 121 4.73 10.35 8.70
CA LEU A 121 5.32 9.02 8.67
C LEU A 121 5.35 8.38 10.06
N THR A 122 5.82 9.13 11.05
CA THR A 122 5.93 8.64 12.43
C THR A 122 4.57 8.30 13.01
N THR A 123 3.60 9.22 12.88
CA THR A 123 2.24 9.04 13.39
C THR A 123 1.54 7.86 12.71
N ALA A 124 1.68 7.73 11.39
CA ALA A 124 1.08 6.63 10.66
C ALA A 124 1.68 5.27 11.06
N CYS A 125 3.00 5.22 11.26
CA CYS A 125 3.71 4.02 11.70
C CYS A 125 3.33 3.61 13.14
N GLU A 126 3.18 4.56 14.05
CA GLU A 126 2.67 4.32 15.43
C GLU A 126 1.27 3.67 15.42
N LEU A 127 0.42 4.07 14.48
CA LEU A 127 -0.95 3.57 14.37
C LEU A 127 -1.04 2.19 13.69
N GLU A 128 -0.20 1.91 12.70
CA GLU A 128 -0.26 0.69 11.89
C GLU A 128 0.67 -0.41 12.38
N GLY A 129 1.81 -0.05 12.99
CA GLY A 129 2.82 -0.97 13.49
C GLY A 129 3.78 -1.52 12.42
N HIS A 130 3.65 -1.11 11.16
CA HIS A 130 4.52 -1.55 10.05
C HIS A 130 4.81 -0.38 9.12
N PRO A 131 6.10 -0.11 8.79
CA PRO A 131 6.48 1.11 8.08
C PRO A 131 6.26 1.04 6.56
N ASP A 132 6.32 -0.14 5.96
CA ASP A 132 6.43 -0.37 4.52
C ASP A 132 5.21 0.14 3.73
N ASN A 133 4.01 -0.38 4.03
CA ASN A 133 2.76 0.05 3.37
C ASN A 133 2.47 1.52 3.61
N ILE A 134 2.74 2.02 4.82
CA ILE A 134 2.57 3.44 5.19
C ILE A 134 3.46 4.33 4.33
N ALA A 135 4.74 3.99 4.22
CA ALA A 135 5.69 4.77 3.45
C ALA A 135 5.26 4.87 1.98
N ALA A 136 4.88 3.74 1.37
CA ALA A 136 4.39 3.72 0.00
C ALA A 136 3.08 4.50 -0.18
N ALA A 137 2.10 4.31 0.70
CA ALA A 137 0.81 5.01 0.63
C ALA A 137 0.96 6.53 0.78
N LEU A 138 1.89 6.99 1.62
CA LEU A 138 2.12 8.41 1.91
C LEU A 138 2.97 9.11 0.84
N LEU A 139 4.03 8.43 0.35
CA LEU A 139 5.08 9.02 -0.48
C LEU A 139 4.99 8.66 -1.96
N GLY A 140 4.23 7.62 -2.31
CA GLY A 140 4.18 7.07 -3.67
C GLY A 140 5.47 6.36 -4.09
N GLY A 141 5.46 5.75 -5.28
CA GLY A 141 6.62 5.06 -5.86
C GLY A 141 7.08 3.85 -5.06
N LEU A 142 8.33 3.45 -5.29
CA LEU A 142 9.04 2.43 -4.51
C LEU A 142 9.69 3.08 -3.29
N THR A 143 9.45 2.55 -2.11
CA THR A 143 10.00 3.04 -0.84
C THR A 143 10.81 1.97 -0.13
N VAL A 144 11.88 2.41 0.53
CA VAL A 144 12.72 1.62 1.42
C VAL A 144 12.62 2.22 2.81
N SER A 145 12.02 1.50 3.74
CA SER A 145 11.80 1.95 5.11
C SER A 145 12.87 1.40 6.06
N CYS A 146 13.32 2.23 6.98
CA CYS A 146 14.26 1.84 8.03
C CYS A 146 13.87 2.52 9.34
N GLU A 147 13.55 1.72 10.34
CA GLU A 147 13.33 2.21 11.69
C GLU A 147 14.67 2.54 12.35
N VAL A 148 14.76 3.73 12.93
CA VAL A 148 15.89 4.16 13.73
C VAL A 148 15.37 4.68 15.08
N PRO A 149 16.20 4.76 16.15
CA PRO A 149 15.74 5.22 17.44
C PRO A 149 15.00 6.58 17.34
N GLY A 150 13.70 6.58 17.66
CA GLY A 150 12.84 7.76 17.66
C GLY A 150 12.39 8.28 16.29
N ALA A 151 12.65 7.56 15.20
CA ALA A 151 12.23 8.00 13.86
C ALA A 151 12.08 6.85 12.85
N LEU A 152 11.23 7.07 11.84
CA LEU A 152 11.20 6.28 10.62
C LEU A 152 11.96 7.03 9.51
N ARG A 153 12.95 6.39 8.91
CA ARG A 153 13.64 6.91 7.73
C ARG A 153 13.13 6.19 6.49
N VAL A 154 12.84 6.95 5.45
CA VAL A 154 12.35 6.39 4.18
C VAL A 154 13.17 6.94 3.02
N LEU A 155 13.68 6.04 2.19
CA LEU A 155 14.29 6.39 0.91
C LEU A 155 13.27 6.11 -0.20
N ARG A 156 13.18 7.03 -1.16
CA ARG A 156 12.47 6.83 -2.41
C ARG A 156 13.41 6.18 -3.42
N ALA A 157 13.01 5.04 -3.96
CA ALA A 157 13.79 4.29 -4.93
C ALA A 157 13.11 4.30 -6.31
N THR A 158 13.88 4.00 -7.34
CA THR A 158 13.40 3.96 -8.72
C THR A 158 12.59 2.70 -8.99
N TRP A 159 11.43 2.85 -9.64
CA TRP A 159 10.71 1.74 -10.28
C TRP A 159 10.75 1.95 -11.80
N PRO A 160 11.23 0.96 -12.59
CA PRO A 160 11.28 1.08 -14.04
C PRO A 160 9.87 1.11 -14.66
N GLU A 161 9.58 2.09 -15.50
CA GLU A 161 8.29 2.20 -16.18
C GLU A 161 7.99 0.99 -17.09
N SER A 162 9.02 0.33 -17.60
CA SER A 162 8.89 -0.87 -18.43
C SER A 162 8.49 -2.12 -17.65
N LEU A 163 8.49 -2.08 -16.32
CA LEU A 163 8.15 -3.23 -15.48
C LEU A 163 6.68 -3.16 -15.05
N ALA A 164 5.86 -3.97 -15.69
CA ALA A 164 4.44 -4.10 -15.36
C ALA A 164 4.21 -5.05 -14.17
N ILE A 165 3.13 -4.80 -13.45
CA ILE A 165 2.70 -5.55 -12.29
C ILE A 165 1.34 -6.21 -12.60
N VAL A 166 1.28 -7.54 -12.54
CA VAL A 166 0.03 -8.30 -12.61
C VAL A 166 -0.26 -8.84 -11.22
N VAL A 167 -1.43 -8.51 -10.67
CA VAL A 167 -1.84 -8.91 -9.33
C VAL A 167 -3.05 -9.82 -9.42
N VAL A 168 -2.97 -11.01 -8.84
CA VAL A 168 -4.12 -11.87 -8.59
C VAL A 168 -4.49 -11.80 -7.11
N THR A 169 -5.74 -11.50 -6.82
CA THR A 169 -6.30 -11.43 -5.47
C THR A 169 -7.40 -12.48 -5.35
N PRO A 170 -7.17 -13.60 -4.66
CA PRO A 170 -8.21 -14.56 -4.39
C PRO A 170 -9.24 -13.99 -3.39
N GLU A 171 -10.49 -14.38 -3.54
CA GLU A 171 -11.56 -13.97 -2.61
C GLU A 171 -11.49 -14.79 -1.32
N LEU A 172 -10.43 -14.55 -0.57
CA LEU A 172 -10.13 -15.16 0.72
C LEU A 172 -9.78 -14.06 1.72
N HIS A 173 -10.24 -14.23 2.96
CA HIS A 173 -9.89 -13.32 4.03
C HIS A 173 -8.72 -13.88 4.83
N LEU A 174 -7.57 -13.22 4.75
CA LEU A 174 -6.40 -13.54 5.56
C LEU A 174 -6.07 -12.36 6.48
N ALA A 175 -6.22 -12.55 7.78
CA ALA A 175 -5.84 -11.54 8.75
C ALA A 175 -4.31 -11.41 8.81
N THR A 176 -3.80 -10.17 8.89
CA THR A 176 -2.36 -9.89 9.00
C THR A 176 -1.75 -10.59 10.22
N THR A 177 -2.48 -10.63 11.34
CA THR A 177 -2.07 -11.34 12.56
C THR A 177 -1.86 -12.83 12.34
N ALA A 178 -2.77 -13.50 11.61
CA ALA A 178 -2.63 -14.91 11.25
C ALA A 178 -1.43 -15.16 10.32
N SER A 179 -1.21 -14.26 9.36
CA SER A 179 -0.06 -14.32 8.44
C SER A 179 1.28 -14.05 9.14
N ARG A 180 1.29 -13.32 10.25
CA ARG A 180 2.49 -13.15 11.09
C ARG A 180 2.72 -14.32 12.04
N ALA A 181 1.67 -14.91 12.57
CA ALA A 181 1.74 -16.01 13.52
C ALA A 181 2.41 -17.29 12.96
N VAL A 182 2.47 -17.47 11.64
CA VAL A 182 3.15 -18.61 11.02
C VAL A 182 4.65 -18.40 10.84
N LEU A 183 5.17 -17.20 11.11
CA LEU A 183 6.58 -16.88 10.96
C LEU A 183 7.36 -17.39 12.18
N PRO A 184 8.56 -17.95 12.00
CA PRO A 184 9.40 -18.36 13.13
C PRO A 184 9.94 -17.14 13.88
N GLU A 185 10.07 -17.24 15.20
CA GLU A 185 10.68 -16.19 16.03
C GLU A 185 12.18 -16.04 15.77
N MET A 186 12.84 -17.12 15.33
CA MET A 186 14.27 -17.14 15.02
C MET A 186 14.51 -17.69 13.62
N ILE A 187 15.49 -17.10 12.94
CA ILE A 187 15.94 -17.52 11.60
C ILE A 187 17.42 -17.89 11.64
N SER A 188 17.84 -18.72 10.70
CA SER A 188 19.25 -19.05 10.57
C SER A 188 20.06 -17.86 10.06
N ARG A 189 21.35 -17.77 10.45
CA ARG A 189 22.25 -16.77 9.87
C ARG A 189 22.32 -16.89 8.34
N GLY A 190 22.25 -18.11 7.81
CA GLY A 190 22.26 -18.37 6.37
C GLY A 190 21.06 -17.73 5.67
N ASP A 191 19.86 -17.83 6.26
CA ASP A 191 18.65 -17.24 5.69
C ASP A 191 18.65 -15.71 5.80
N ALA A 192 19.17 -15.17 6.89
CA ALA A 192 19.35 -13.72 7.03
C ALA A 192 20.31 -13.16 5.95
N ILE A 193 21.48 -13.81 5.76
CA ILE A 193 22.44 -13.43 4.71
C ILE A 193 21.79 -13.56 3.33
N PHE A 194 21.05 -14.64 3.08
CA PHE A 194 20.33 -14.86 1.83
C PHE A 194 19.42 -13.69 1.47
N ASN A 195 18.58 -13.25 2.41
CA ASN A 195 17.67 -12.14 2.17
C ASN A 195 18.40 -10.80 2.00
N VAL A 196 19.43 -10.51 2.81
CA VAL A 196 20.23 -9.28 2.65
C VAL A 196 20.83 -9.18 1.25
N GLN A 197 21.38 -10.28 0.72
CA GLN A 197 21.92 -10.32 -0.65
C GLN A 197 20.82 -10.04 -1.67
N ARG A 198 19.64 -10.65 -1.56
CA ARG A 198 18.52 -10.47 -2.50
C ARG A 198 17.96 -9.05 -2.47
N VAL A 199 17.82 -8.44 -1.30
CA VAL A 199 17.38 -7.03 -1.22
C VAL A 199 18.34 -6.11 -1.94
N ALA A 200 19.65 -6.29 -1.77
CA ALA A 200 20.65 -5.47 -2.45
C ALA A 200 20.59 -5.65 -3.99
N PHE A 201 20.48 -6.90 -4.46
CA PHE A 201 20.34 -7.19 -5.89
C PHE A 201 19.02 -6.67 -6.46
N LEU A 202 17.90 -6.81 -5.72
CA LEU A 202 16.58 -6.33 -6.14
C LEU A 202 16.59 -4.81 -6.37
N LEU A 203 17.11 -4.05 -5.42
CA LEU A 203 17.18 -2.60 -5.53
C LEU A 203 18.06 -2.16 -6.70
N GLU A 204 19.20 -2.83 -6.94
CA GLU A 204 20.07 -2.52 -8.07
C GLU A 204 19.44 -2.93 -9.41
N ALA A 205 18.82 -4.11 -9.51
CA ALA A 205 18.10 -4.54 -10.70
C ALA A 205 16.99 -3.57 -11.11
N LEU A 206 16.21 -3.10 -10.14
CA LEU A 206 15.16 -2.10 -10.36
C LEU A 206 15.74 -0.74 -10.77
N ARG A 207 16.82 -0.29 -10.13
CA ARG A 207 17.47 1.00 -10.41
C ARG A 207 18.08 1.04 -11.82
N SER A 208 18.74 -0.05 -12.24
CA SER A 208 19.42 -0.16 -13.54
C SER A 208 18.50 -0.64 -14.66
N ALA A 209 17.27 -1.07 -14.34
CA ALA A 209 16.36 -1.77 -15.26
C ALA A 209 17.00 -3.04 -15.87
N ASP A 210 17.89 -3.69 -15.13
CA ASP A 210 18.45 -5.00 -15.47
C ASP A 210 17.65 -6.11 -14.78
N PHE A 211 16.79 -6.77 -15.55
CA PHE A 211 15.87 -7.78 -15.02
C PHE A 211 16.39 -9.22 -15.14
N VAL A 212 17.62 -9.42 -15.61
CA VAL A 212 18.21 -10.76 -15.75
C VAL A 212 18.20 -11.50 -14.41
N LEU A 213 18.52 -10.78 -13.32
CA LEU A 213 18.58 -11.34 -11.97
C LEU A 213 17.31 -11.10 -11.15
N LEU A 214 16.24 -10.52 -11.73
CA LEU A 214 15.06 -10.13 -10.95
C LEU A 214 14.36 -11.33 -10.32
N ARG A 215 14.34 -12.48 -10.99
CA ARG A 215 13.74 -13.70 -10.45
C ARG A 215 14.46 -14.17 -9.19
N GLU A 216 15.79 -14.27 -9.24
CA GLU A 216 16.62 -14.66 -8.10
C GLU A 216 16.57 -13.60 -7.00
N ALA A 217 16.50 -12.33 -7.37
CA ALA A 217 16.43 -11.22 -6.44
C ALA A 217 15.10 -11.17 -5.67
N LEU A 218 14.01 -11.73 -6.22
CA LEU A 218 12.71 -11.83 -5.55
C LEU A 218 12.55 -13.06 -4.67
N GLU A 219 13.53 -13.96 -4.63
CA GLU A 219 13.51 -15.09 -3.72
C GLU A 219 13.61 -14.64 -2.26
N ASP A 220 12.91 -15.35 -1.39
CA ASP A 220 12.81 -15.01 0.03
C ASP A 220 12.87 -16.28 0.91
N ARG A 221 13.47 -16.14 2.07
CA ARG A 221 13.52 -17.16 3.10
C ARG A 221 12.96 -16.73 4.45
N LEU A 222 12.47 -15.49 4.57
CA LEU A 222 11.98 -14.94 5.82
C LEU A 222 10.47 -15.12 6.02
N HIS A 223 9.67 -15.01 4.95
CA HIS A 223 8.22 -15.03 5.12
C HIS A 223 7.46 -15.87 4.10
N GLN A 224 7.81 -15.83 2.80
CA GLN A 224 7.03 -16.52 1.76
C GLN A 224 6.99 -18.03 1.94
N PRO A 225 8.08 -18.73 2.29
CA PRO A 225 8.03 -20.18 2.51
C PRO A 225 7.03 -20.60 3.60
N TYR A 226 6.93 -19.82 4.66
CA TYR A 226 6.03 -20.10 5.79
C TYR A 226 4.58 -19.75 5.42
N ARG A 227 4.37 -18.62 4.76
CA ARG A 227 3.05 -18.15 4.29
C ARG A 227 2.47 -19.04 3.19
N ALA A 228 3.30 -19.75 2.44
CA ALA A 228 2.85 -20.70 1.42
C ALA A 228 1.95 -21.82 1.98
N ALA A 229 2.05 -22.11 3.27
CA ALA A 229 1.17 -23.07 3.94
C ALA A 229 -0.27 -22.55 4.15
N ILE A 230 -0.47 -21.23 4.21
CA ILE A 230 -1.76 -20.60 4.52
C ILE A 230 -2.31 -19.73 3.40
N VAL A 231 -1.51 -19.46 2.36
CA VAL A 231 -1.94 -18.71 1.16
C VAL A 231 -2.11 -19.69 -0.01
N PRO A 232 -3.34 -20.08 -0.34
CA PRO A 232 -3.59 -21.01 -1.44
C PRO A 232 -3.07 -20.46 -2.77
N GLY A 233 -2.33 -21.28 -3.50
CA GLY A 233 -1.76 -20.92 -4.81
C GLY A 233 -0.39 -20.24 -4.74
N LEU A 234 0.09 -19.83 -3.56
CA LEU A 234 1.38 -19.12 -3.46
C LEU A 234 2.55 -20.03 -3.87
N LYS A 235 2.57 -21.27 -3.38
CA LYS A 235 3.64 -22.21 -3.75
C LYS A 235 3.72 -22.41 -5.25
N GLU A 236 2.58 -22.70 -5.88
CA GLU A 236 2.48 -22.92 -7.32
C GLU A 236 2.87 -21.67 -8.12
N ALA A 237 2.46 -20.49 -7.65
CA ALA A 237 2.81 -19.23 -8.29
C ALA A 237 4.31 -18.91 -8.23
N LEU A 238 4.98 -19.16 -7.10
CA LEU A 238 6.42 -18.99 -6.95
C LEU A 238 7.22 -19.97 -7.84
N GLU A 239 6.64 -21.13 -8.16
CA GLU A 239 7.22 -22.15 -9.04
C GLU A 239 6.96 -21.91 -10.53
N LEU A 240 6.11 -20.93 -10.90
CA LEU A 240 5.83 -20.61 -12.32
C LEU A 240 7.10 -20.26 -13.08
N ARG A 241 7.16 -20.75 -14.33
CA ARG A 241 8.24 -20.47 -15.26
C ARG A 241 7.64 -20.09 -16.61
N HIS A 242 8.03 -18.93 -17.11
CA HIS A 242 7.66 -18.43 -18.43
C HIS A 242 8.76 -17.44 -18.90
N PRO A 243 9.10 -17.38 -20.20
CA PRO A 243 10.14 -16.46 -20.68
C PRO A 243 9.89 -14.99 -20.34
N SER A 244 8.63 -14.56 -20.38
CA SER A 244 8.22 -13.18 -20.06
C SER A 244 7.98 -12.92 -18.58
N LEU A 245 7.98 -13.95 -17.72
CA LEU A 245 7.78 -13.83 -16.28
C LEU A 245 9.11 -13.51 -15.60
N LEU A 246 9.28 -12.27 -15.19
CA LEU A 246 10.52 -11.79 -14.56
C LEU A 246 10.61 -12.15 -13.08
N GLY A 247 9.46 -12.30 -12.40
CA GLY A 247 9.44 -12.75 -11.03
C GLY A 247 8.04 -12.79 -10.44
N VAL A 248 7.91 -13.49 -9.30
CA VAL A 248 6.66 -13.61 -8.55
C VAL A 248 6.96 -13.39 -7.07
N CYS A 249 6.08 -12.69 -6.39
CA CYS A 249 6.14 -12.56 -4.93
C CYS A 249 4.74 -12.43 -4.32
N LEU A 250 4.66 -12.64 -3.00
CA LEU A 250 3.48 -12.35 -2.20
C LEU A 250 3.39 -10.84 -1.93
N SER A 251 2.19 -10.28 -1.96
CA SER A 251 1.95 -8.90 -1.56
C SER A 251 1.63 -8.80 -0.07
N GLY A 252 2.50 -8.16 0.69
CA GLY A 252 2.33 -7.96 2.14
C GLY A 252 2.09 -9.27 2.89
N ALA A 253 1.04 -9.33 3.67
CA ALA A 253 0.59 -10.54 4.38
C ALA A 253 -0.12 -11.56 3.47
N GLY A 254 -0.43 -11.18 2.24
CA GLY A 254 -1.29 -11.90 1.32
C GLY A 254 -2.79 -11.57 1.54
N PRO A 255 -3.71 -12.25 0.84
CA PRO A 255 -3.48 -13.37 -0.07
C PRO A 255 -3.09 -12.97 -1.52
N SER A 256 -2.99 -11.68 -1.87
CA SER A 256 -2.63 -11.28 -3.23
C SER A 256 -1.22 -11.73 -3.60
N ILE A 257 -1.09 -12.22 -4.83
CA ILE A 257 0.16 -12.63 -5.44
C ILE A 257 0.46 -11.69 -6.60
N VAL A 258 1.71 -11.30 -6.72
CA VAL A 258 2.21 -10.35 -7.71
C VAL A 258 3.14 -11.07 -8.67
N ALA A 259 2.90 -10.89 -9.96
CA ALA A 259 3.86 -11.25 -11.01
C ALA A 259 4.38 -9.98 -11.69
N MET A 260 5.66 -9.98 -12.02
CA MET A 260 6.34 -8.89 -12.72
C MET A 260 6.71 -9.33 -14.12
N ALA A 261 6.40 -8.52 -15.13
CA ALA A 261 6.67 -8.79 -16.54
C ALA A 261 6.84 -7.50 -17.32
N GLN A 262 7.49 -7.57 -18.50
CA GLN A 262 7.59 -6.43 -19.41
C GLN A 262 6.65 -6.54 -20.60
N GLN A 263 6.31 -7.75 -21.01
CA GLN A 263 5.48 -8.05 -22.19
C GLN A 263 4.70 -9.35 -21.99
N HIS A 264 3.79 -9.66 -22.90
CA HIS A 264 2.95 -10.87 -22.85
C HIS A 264 2.15 -10.97 -21.56
N LEU A 265 1.57 -9.84 -21.10
CA LEU A 265 0.84 -9.76 -19.83
C LEU A 265 -0.38 -10.67 -19.83
N ASP A 266 -1.02 -10.89 -20.98
CA ASP A 266 -2.16 -11.81 -21.13
C ASP A 266 -1.78 -13.25 -20.81
N GLU A 267 -0.57 -13.69 -21.26
CA GLU A 267 -0.06 -15.04 -20.97
C GLU A 267 0.24 -15.19 -19.47
N ILE A 268 0.84 -14.17 -18.83
CA ILE A 268 1.11 -14.16 -17.40
C ILE A 268 -0.22 -14.16 -16.61
N THR A 269 -1.20 -13.37 -17.07
CA THR A 269 -2.55 -13.36 -16.50
C THR A 269 -3.21 -14.73 -16.58
N ALA A 270 -3.10 -15.43 -17.72
CA ALA A 270 -3.63 -16.77 -17.90
C ALA A 270 -2.96 -17.78 -16.96
N LEU A 271 -1.63 -17.75 -16.82
CA LEU A 271 -0.88 -18.63 -15.93
C LEU A 271 -1.31 -18.48 -14.46
N LEU A 272 -1.44 -17.23 -13.98
CA LEU A 272 -1.91 -16.98 -12.62
C LEU A 272 -3.37 -17.41 -12.44
N SER A 273 -4.22 -17.13 -13.43
CA SER A 273 -5.64 -17.48 -13.38
C SER A 273 -5.83 -19.00 -13.28
N GLU A 274 -5.05 -19.78 -14.04
CA GLU A 274 -5.15 -21.24 -14.05
C GLU A 274 -4.93 -21.87 -12.67
N ILE A 275 -4.06 -21.30 -11.84
CA ILE A 275 -3.82 -21.75 -10.46
C ILE A 275 -5.14 -21.74 -9.67
N TYR A 276 -5.88 -20.63 -9.74
CA TYR A 276 -7.09 -20.43 -8.96
C TYR A 276 -8.31 -21.13 -9.56
N ILE A 277 -8.38 -21.24 -10.90
CA ILE A 277 -9.39 -22.04 -11.60
C ILE A 277 -9.29 -23.51 -11.18
N ARG A 278 -8.08 -24.08 -11.20
CA ARG A 278 -7.85 -25.48 -10.76
C ARG A 278 -8.20 -25.71 -9.29
N LYS A 279 -8.07 -24.69 -8.45
CA LYS A 279 -8.43 -24.76 -7.03
C LYS A 279 -9.90 -24.43 -6.76
N SER A 280 -10.66 -24.03 -7.77
CA SER A 280 -12.05 -23.56 -7.64
C SER A 280 -12.21 -22.42 -6.63
N ILE A 281 -11.21 -21.53 -6.56
CA ILE A 281 -11.21 -20.35 -5.69
C ILE A 281 -11.55 -19.13 -6.55
N PRO A 282 -12.60 -18.36 -6.23
CA PRO A 282 -12.88 -17.09 -6.90
C PRO A 282 -11.73 -16.11 -6.71
N PHE A 283 -11.42 -15.33 -7.73
CA PHE A 283 -10.33 -14.36 -7.71
C PHE A 283 -10.60 -13.17 -8.62
N ARG A 284 -9.87 -12.10 -8.38
CA ARG A 284 -9.76 -10.94 -9.29
C ARG A 284 -8.33 -10.83 -9.76
N ILE A 285 -8.14 -10.48 -11.05
CA ILE A 285 -6.82 -10.23 -11.59
C ILE A 285 -6.79 -8.85 -12.23
N ARG A 286 -5.70 -8.12 -12.03
CA ARG A 286 -5.52 -6.76 -12.52
C ARG A 286 -4.08 -6.53 -12.94
N THR A 287 -3.88 -5.81 -14.04
CA THR A 287 -2.61 -5.20 -14.36
C THR A 287 -2.58 -3.81 -13.74
N LEU A 288 -1.59 -3.53 -12.93
CA LEU A 288 -1.45 -2.29 -12.19
C LEU A 288 -0.22 -1.52 -12.64
N GLN A 289 -0.32 -0.20 -12.56
CA GLN A 289 0.81 0.70 -12.69
C GLN A 289 1.25 1.19 -11.30
N VAL A 290 2.52 1.53 -11.18
CA VAL A 290 3.04 2.17 -9.97
C VAL A 290 2.47 3.59 -9.87
N HIS A 291 2.01 3.96 -8.69
CA HIS A 291 1.64 5.33 -8.39
C HIS A 291 2.91 6.19 -8.31
N PRO A 292 2.96 7.35 -8.96
CA PRO A 292 4.16 8.19 -8.99
C PRO A 292 4.66 8.58 -7.60
N THR A 293 5.97 8.73 -7.46
CA THR A 293 6.55 9.30 -6.23
C THR A 293 6.14 10.75 -6.07
N HIS A 294 5.61 11.11 -4.91
CA HIS A 294 5.45 12.50 -4.53
C HIS A 294 6.82 13.07 -4.16
N GLY A 295 7.48 13.75 -5.10
CA GLY A 295 8.77 14.37 -4.84
C GLY A 295 8.60 15.66 -4.03
N LYS A 296 9.66 16.11 -3.34
CA LYS A 296 9.91 17.53 -3.08
C LYS A 296 10.17 18.22 -4.43
N GLN A 297 9.19 18.27 -5.31
CA GLN A 297 9.22 19.21 -6.41
C GLN A 297 8.81 20.56 -5.84
N SER A 298 9.69 21.56 -6.12
CA SER A 298 9.52 22.97 -5.83
C SER A 298 8.06 23.41 -5.68
N ALA A 299 7.80 24.26 -4.70
CA ALA A 299 6.52 24.75 -4.18
C ALA A 299 5.45 25.21 -5.18
N LEU A 300 5.57 24.93 -6.48
CA LEU A 300 4.61 25.35 -7.52
C LEU A 300 3.62 24.26 -7.95
N HIS A 301 3.78 22.98 -7.57
CA HIS A 301 2.90 21.88 -8.01
C HIS A 301 2.38 20.99 -6.87
N ALA A 302 2.53 21.41 -5.62
CA ALA A 302 2.12 20.62 -4.44
C ALA A 302 0.59 20.51 -4.26
N ARG A 303 -0.22 21.11 -5.14
CA ARG A 303 -1.69 21.12 -5.02
C ARG A 303 -2.41 20.01 -5.77
N THR A 304 -1.73 19.21 -6.58
CA THR A 304 -2.44 18.34 -7.54
C THR A 304 -2.41 16.85 -7.23
N CYS A 305 -1.69 16.38 -6.20
CA CYS A 305 -1.50 14.95 -6.04
C CYS A 305 -2.31 14.25 -4.95
N CYS A 306 -2.85 14.95 -3.94
CA CYS A 306 -3.67 14.30 -2.91
C CYS A 306 -4.89 15.13 -2.47
N VAL A 307 -4.92 16.43 -2.73
CA VAL A 307 -6.03 17.31 -2.33
C VAL A 307 -6.35 18.26 -3.48
N GLU A 308 -7.44 18.04 -4.17
CA GLU A 308 -8.03 19.05 -5.06
C GLU A 308 -9.01 19.88 -4.23
N SER A 309 -8.56 21.06 -3.78
CA SER A 309 -9.44 22.03 -3.12
C SER A 309 -9.82 23.14 -4.10
N SER A 310 -11.08 23.30 -4.39
CA SER A 310 -11.62 24.54 -4.93
C SER A 310 -11.99 25.46 -3.76
N THR A 311 -11.22 26.54 -3.56
CA THR A 311 -11.47 27.70 -2.71
C THR A 311 -11.52 27.52 -1.19
N GLY A 312 -10.90 28.51 -0.49
CA GLY A 312 -10.58 28.55 0.92
C GLY A 312 -11.73 28.34 1.90
N TRP A 313 -11.41 27.63 2.97
CA TRP A 313 -12.23 27.49 4.17
C TRP A 313 -12.29 28.84 4.90
N PRO A 314 -13.45 29.27 5.43
CA PRO A 314 -13.50 30.41 6.34
C PRO A 314 -12.87 30.04 7.69
N ALA A 315 -12.12 30.97 8.24
CA ALA A 315 -11.51 30.91 9.57
C ALA A 315 -12.54 30.80 10.70
#